data_26617c8c8df95b56b98f4934e29da0c4
#
_entry.id   26617c8c8df95b56b98f4934e29da0c4
#
_cell.length_a   1.000
_cell.length_b   1.000
_cell.length_c   1.000
_cell.angle_alpha   90.00
_cell.angle_beta   90.00
_cell.angle_gamma   90.00
#
_symmetry.space_group_name_H-M   'P 1'
#
loop_
_entity.id
_entity.type
_entity.pdbx_description
1 polymer ?
#
loop_
_entity_poly.entity_id
_entity_poly.type
_entity_poly.pdbx_seq_one_letter_code
_entity_poly.pdbx_strand_id
1 'polypeptide(L)'
;MSIKKYLYRNKIEDAINAFVPQGADLRSKRQTKNAVQYIMSFPGTTISPAMLIVYYNNDGTTTLNCSQGKNPDFSAKWAESIASSTEAVLYETNNLYFSSIEEDQFDYLKEFLSECNTTCTTRTVSNGCMYSFCGEYGEMLYATRYTNGAILFQGHPSITFNNAITALADIFPSDVILVGLTTYYKLEYKRDDLESELYNVCPNLVGKISNDIVNVMLPSIGLRRAIPKGLTDYSYLCFSVLRGLEGIIKTIFKDKGVTLSAKSSFRGLLMYDDVARVASVDSSMACLFSDAAEKDRVEKLYALLCQQRHRIFHYDPLTPLILDKDDAIDVLEETLKTINDAY
;
A
#
# COMPACT_ATOMS: atom_id res chain seq x y z
N MET A 1 33.80 -7.90 7.16
CA MET A 1 32.52 -7.99 7.90
C MET A 1 31.38 -7.82 6.91
N SER A 2 30.27 -8.52 7.10
CA SER A 2 29.05 -8.32 6.32
C SER A 2 27.85 -8.42 7.26
N ILE A 3 26.83 -7.61 7.01
CA ILE A 3 25.57 -7.62 7.75
C ILE A 3 24.53 -8.18 6.80
N LYS A 4 23.86 -9.28 7.18
CA LYS A 4 22.74 -9.84 6.42
C LYS A 4 21.47 -9.75 7.26
N LYS A 5 20.50 -8.95 6.78
CA LYS A 5 19.24 -8.68 7.47
C LYS A 5 18.11 -8.47 6.46
N TYR A 6 16.87 -8.53 6.93
CA TYR A 6 15.74 -7.97 6.21
C TYR A 6 15.74 -6.46 6.42
N LEU A 7 15.88 -5.70 5.33
CA LEU A 7 15.94 -4.25 5.34
C LEU A 7 14.85 -3.69 4.41
N TYR A 8 14.31 -2.52 4.75
CA TYR A 8 13.45 -1.76 3.84
C TYR A 8 14.27 -1.28 2.65
N ARG A 9 14.21 -2.04 1.55
CA ARG A 9 15.06 -1.84 0.38
C ARG A 9 14.86 -0.46 -0.24
N ASN A 10 13.63 0.06 -0.24
CA ASN A 10 13.28 1.39 -0.72
C ASN A 10 13.90 2.53 0.13
N LYS A 11 14.26 2.29 1.40
CA LYS A 11 14.87 3.26 2.29
C LYS A 11 16.40 3.21 2.31
N ILE A 12 17.01 2.21 1.65
CA ILE A 12 18.46 2.00 1.71
C ILE A 12 19.23 3.15 1.07
N GLU A 13 18.78 3.66 -0.08
CA GLU A 13 19.45 4.74 -0.79
C GLU A 13 19.42 6.05 0.02
N ASP A 14 18.27 6.36 0.63
CA ASP A 14 18.13 7.51 1.53
C ASP A 14 19.04 7.38 2.76
N ALA A 15 19.09 6.20 3.37
CA ALA A 15 19.97 5.95 4.51
C ALA A 15 21.47 6.05 4.12
N ILE A 16 21.84 5.61 2.92
CA ILE A 16 23.17 5.77 2.36
C ILE A 16 23.51 7.26 2.22
N ASN A 17 22.61 8.04 1.62
CA ASN A 17 22.78 9.47 1.40
C ASN A 17 22.83 10.26 2.71
N ALA A 18 21.98 9.91 3.68
CA ALA A 18 21.94 10.55 4.99
C ALA A 18 23.23 10.35 5.81
N PHE A 19 24.01 9.29 5.53
CA PHE A 19 25.28 9.02 6.21
C PHE A 19 26.47 9.76 5.61
N VAL A 20 26.33 10.41 4.44
CA VAL A 20 27.43 11.08 3.74
C VAL A 20 27.90 12.29 4.57
N PRO A 21 29.16 12.31 5.07
CA PRO A 21 29.69 13.48 5.78
C PRO A 21 29.82 14.68 4.86
N GLN A 22 29.76 15.88 5.45
CA GLN A 22 29.99 17.11 4.69
C GLN A 22 31.40 17.12 4.01
N GLY A 23 31.42 17.38 2.73
CA GLY A 23 32.65 17.42 1.93
C GLY A 23 33.12 16.05 1.43
N ALA A 24 32.38 14.98 1.67
CA ALA A 24 32.62 13.66 1.06
C ALA A 24 31.88 13.53 -0.28
N ASP A 25 32.48 12.82 -1.23
CA ASP A 25 31.88 12.48 -2.51
C ASP A 25 31.37 11.04 -2.48
N LEU A 26 30.09 10.84 -2.79
CA LEU A 26 29.50 9.53 -2.93
C LEU A 26 29.33 9.17 -4.42
N ARG A 27 29.76 7.97 -4.80
CA ARG A 27 29.53 7.40 -6.14
C ARG A 27 28.93 6.02 -6.02
N SER A 28 27.97 5.69 -6.88
CA SER A 28 27.40 4.36 -6.97
C SER A 28 27.70 3.72 -8.33
N LYS A 29 27.84 2.40 -8.35
CA LYS A 29 27.96 1.60 -9.56
C LYS A 29 27.19 0.30 -9.40
N ARG A 30 26.19 0.08 -10.26
CA ARG A 30 25.54 -1.22 -10.31
C ARG A 30 26.50 -2.27 -10.81
N GLN A 31 26.76 -3.31 -10.01
CA GLN A 31 27.67 -4.40 -10.35
C GLN A 31 26.94 -5.50 -11.13
N THR A 32 25.75 -5.86 -10.64
CA THR A 32 24.85 -6.86 -11.23
C THR A 32 23.41 -6.42 -11.06
N LYS A 33 22.44 -7.19 -11.59
CA LYS A 33 21.01 -6.93 -11.38
C LYS A 33 20.67 -6.77 -9.88
N ASN A 34 21.34 -7.53 -9.00
CA ASN A 34 21.04 -7.63 -7.58
C ASN A 34 22.15 -7.04 -6.67
N ALA A 35 23.10 -6.27 -7.20
CA ALA A 35 24.17 -5.72 -6.41
C ALA A 35 24.55 -4.31 -6.85
N VAL A 36 24.63 -3.39 -5.88
CA VAL A 36 25.07 -2.00 -6.09
C VAL A 36 26.29 -1.73 -5.20
N GLN A 37 27.37 -1.24 -5.79
CA GLN A 37 28.55 -0.81 -5.08
C GLN A 37 28.49 0.70 -4.86
N TYR A 38 28.77 1.13 -3.65
CA TYR A 38 28.91 2.52 -3.24
C TYR A 38 30.34 2.78 -2.80
N ILE A 39 30.91 3.87 -3.25
CA ILE A 39 32.25 4.33 -2.89
C ILE A 39 32.14 5.75 -2.36
N MET A 40 32.59 5.94 -1.14
CA MET A 40 32.67 7.25 -0.48
C MET A 40 34.12 7.68 -0.42
N SER A 41 34.43 8.81 -1.03
CA SER A 41 35.76 9.41 -1.05
C SER A 41 35.78 10.73 -0.26
N PHE A 42 36.94 11.10 0.26
CA PHE A 42 37.14 12.26 1.14
C PHE A 42 38.14 13.21 0.52
N PRO A 43 37.75 14.04 -0.48
CA PRO A 43 38.64 14.95 -1.19
C PRO A 43 39.35 15.89 -0.25
N GLY A 44 40.66 16.18 -0.53
CA GLY A 44 41.46 17.08 0.29
C GLY A 44 41.91 16.54 1.65
N THR A 45 41.65 15.25 1.93
CA THR A 45 42.06 14.59 3.18
C THR A 45 42.99 13.39 2.91
N THR A 46 43.63 12.88 3.98
CA THR A 46 44.44 11.65 3.95
C THR A 46 43.60 10.39 4.18
N ILE A 47 42.26 10.53 4.34
CA ILE A 47 41.35 9.44 4.61
C ILE A 47 41.15 8.59 3.35
N SER A 48 41.40 7.28 3.47
CA SER A 48 41.20 6.35 2.37
C SER A 48 39.70 6.18 2.06
N PRO A 49 39.32 5.97 0.79
CA PRO A 49 37.91 5.73 0.40
C PRO A 49 37.30 4.52 1.10
N ALA A 50 36.08 4.68 1.55
CA ALA A 50 35.26 3.60 2.07
C ALA A 50 34.44 2.95 0.95
N MET A 51 34.14 1.65 1.09
CA MET A 51 33.37 0.90 0.11
C MET A 51 32.29 0.06 0.78
N LEU A 52 31.10 0.12 0.23
CA LEU A 52 29.97 -0.71 0.64
C LEU A 52 29.36 -1.38 -0.60
N ILE A 53 29.10 -2.69 -0.54
CA ILE A 53 28.34 -3.39 -1.58
C ILE A 53 27.04 -3.86 -0.97
N VAL A 54 25.94 -3.43 -1.55
CA VAL A 54 24.57 -3.84 -1.16
C VAL A 54 24.13 -4.96 -2.10
N TYR A 55 23.88 -6.15 -1.56
CA TYR A 55 23.30 -7.28 -2.30
C TYR A 55 21.84 -7.48 -1.92
N TYR A 56 20.97 -7.43 -2.91
CA TYR A 56 19.53 -7.75 -2.77
C TYR A 56 19.33 -9.25 -3.03
N ASN A 57 19.26 -10.04 -1.96
CA ASN A 57 19.16 -11.51 -2.06
C ASN A 57 17.75 -11.95 -2.45
N ASN A 58 17.65 -13.10 -3.15
CA ASN A 58 16.37 -13.65 -3.58
C ASN A 58 15.49 -14.15 -2.41
N ASP A 59 16.08 -14.40 -1.24
CA ASP A 59 15.38 -14.77 -0.01
C ASP A 59 14.73 -13.55 0.71
N GLY A 60 14.76 -12.37 0.07
CA GLY A 60 14.24 -11.11 0.63
C GLY A 60 15.21 -10.38 1.55
N THR A 61 16.29 -11.03 2.01
CA THR A 61 17.32 -10.38 2.83
C THR A 61 18.18 -9.46 1.99
N THR A 62 18.79 -8.47 2.64
CA THR A 62 19.82 -7.60 2.06
C THR A 62 21.14 -7.86 2.78
N THR A 63 22.21 -8.00 2.01
CA THR A 63 23.57 -8.14 2.56
C THR A 63 24.34 -6.84 2.31
N LEU A 64 24.76 -6.18 3.40
CA LEU A 64 25.67 -5.03 3.38
C LEU A 64 27.10 -5.56 3.56
N ASN A 65 27.88 -5.63 2.49
CA ASN A 65 29.25 -6.08 2.51
C ASN A 65 30.19 -4.89 2.64
N CYS A 66 30.84 -4.74 3.79
CA CYS A 66 31.77 -3.68 4.14
C CYS A 66 33.21 -4.19 4.30
N SER A 67 33.51 -5.43 3.90
CA SER A 67 34.85 -6.02 4.05
C SER A 67 35.83 -5.62 2.95
N GLN A 68 35.37 -4.95 1.91
CA GLN A 68 36.17 -4.53 0.77
C GLN A 68 36.52 -3.03 0.87
N GLY A 69 37.57 -2.63 0.17
CA GLY A 69 38.03 -1.26 0.16
C GLY A 69 39.20 -0.98 1.12
N LYS A 70 39.61 0.28 1.17
CA LYS A 70 40.79 0.71 1.92
C LYS A 70 40.50 1.26 3.31
N ASN A 71 39.19 1.40 3.65
CA ASN A 71 38.72 1.92 4.93
C ASN A 71 37.61 1.02 5.50
N PRO A 72 37.93 -0.18 5.95
CA PRO A 72 36.94 -1.15 6.41
C PRO A 72 36.20 -0.71 7.68
N ASP A 73 36.87 0.03 8.59
CA ASP A 73 36.23 0.50 9.83
C ASP A 73 35.13 1.53 9.57
N PHE A 74 35.40 2.46 8.65
CA PHE A 74 34.38 3.41 8.23
C PHE A 74 33.23 2.70 7.48
N SER A 75 33.58 1.76 6.59
CA SER A 75 32.59 0.96 5.86
C SER A 75 31.70 0.14 6.80
N ALA A 76 32.25 -0.38 7.91
CA ALA A 76 31.48 -1.10 8.92
C ALA A 76 30.49 -0.19 9.64
N LYS A 77 30.93 0.98 10.11
CA LYS A 77 30.04 2.00 10.74
C LYS A 77 28.93 2.44 9.79
N TRP A 78 29.26 2.64 8.53
CA TRP A 78 28.29 3.00 7.49
C TRP A 78 27.25 1.91 7.30
N ALA A 79 27.69 0.64 7.17
CA ALA A 79 26.78 -0.51 7.06
C ALA A 79 25.90 -0.69 8.31
N GLU A 80 26.45 -0.50 9.51
CA GLU A 80 25.69 -0.57 10.78
C GLU A 80 24.62 0.53 10.87
N SER A 81 24.95 1.75 10.47
CA SER A 81 24.00 2.87 10.43
C SER A 81 22.85 2.58 9.48
N ILE A 82 23.14 2.12 8.25
CA ILE A 82 22.12 1.74 7.28
C ILE A 82 21.27 0.59 7.83
N ALA A 83 21.91 -0.47 8.34
CA ALA A 83 21.18 -1.62 8.89
C ALA A 83 20.23 -1.21 10.02
N SER A 84 20.65 -0.31 10.91
CA SER A 84 19.85 0.13 12.05
C SER A 84 18.67 1.03 11.64
N SER A 85 18.88 1.92 10.65
CA SER A 85 17.84 2.84 10.18
C SER A 85 16.84 2.22 9.21
N THR A 86 17.19 1.06 8.60
CA THR A 86 16.37 0.40 7.59
C THR A 86 15.95 -1.03 7.98
N GLU A 87 16.18 -1.46 9.22
CA GLU A 87 15.83 -2.82 9.67
C GLU A 87 14.33 -3.06 9.59
N ALA A 88 13.96 -4.09 8.81
CA ALA A 88 12.58 -4.51 8.67
C ALA A 88 12.22 -5.53 9.75
N VAL A 89 11.07 -5.33 10.39
CA VAL A 89 10.54 -6.31 11.34
C VAL A 89 9.88 -7.44 10.56
N LEU A 90 10.34 -8.68 10.79
CA LEU A 90 9.71 -9.86 10.22
C LEU A 90 8.47 -10.23 11.02
N TYR A 91 7.38 -10.41 10.30
CA TYR A 91 6.17 -11.02 10.85
C TYR A 91 6.09 -12.48 10.43
N GLU A 92 5.65 -13.32 11.35
CA GLU A 92 5.13 -14.63 10.99
C GLU A 92 3.78 -14.43 10.31
N THR A 93 3.75 -14.55 9.00
CA THR A 93 2.54 -14.53 8.21
C THR A 93 2.16 -15.91 7.74
N ASN A 94 0.87 -16.12 7.50
CA ASN A 94 0.38 -17.28 6.74
C ASN A 94 0.46 -16.98 5.23
N ASN A 95 -0.03 -17.93 4.43
CA ASN A 95 -0.27 -17.67 3.01
C ASN A 95 -1.62 -16.94 2.84
N LEU A 96 -1.67 -16.03 1.85
CA LEU A 96 -2.92 -15.40 1.45
C LEU A 96 -3.59 -16.26 0.38
N TYR A 97 -4.80 -16.75 0.64
CA TYR A 97 -5.52 -17.68 -0.23
C TYR A 97 -6.91 -17.17 -0.57
N PHE A 98 -7.28 -17.31 -1.84
CA PHE A 98 -8.64 -17.11 -2.34
C PHE A 98 -9.12 -18.34 -3.08
N SER A 99 -10.36 -18.72 -2.86
CA SER A 99 -10.93 -19.97 -3.38
C SER A 99 -11.17 -19.97 -4.88
N SER A 100 -11.32 -18.79 -5.50
CA SER A 100 -11.51 -18.62 -6.93
C SER A 100 -11.06 -17.24 -7.37
N ILE A 101 -10.47 -17.16 -8.56
CA ILE A 101 -10.21 -15.93 -9.32
C ILE A 101 -10.43 -16.24 -10.80
N GLU A 102 -11.26 -15.43 -11.47
CA GLU A 102 -11.53 -15.59 -12.90
C GLU A 102 -10.30 -15.18 -13.73
N GLU A 103 -10.27 -15.59 -15.01
CA GLU A 103 -9.11 -15.31 -15.89
C GLU A 103 -8.89 -13.81 -16.11
N ASP A 104 -9.96 -13.08 -16.41
CA ASP A 104 -9.93 -11.64 -16.64
C ASP A 104 -9.54 -10.85 -15.38
N GLN A 105 -9.98 -11.30 -14.21
CA GLN A 105 -9.60 -10.74 -12.92
C GLN A 105 -8.11 -10.95 -12.64
N PHE A 106 -7.60 -12.14 -12.97
CA PHE A 106 -6.18 -12.42 -12.81
C PHE A 106 -5.32 -11.65 -13.84
N ASP A 107 -5.82 -11.46 -15.05
CA ASP A 107 -5.18 -10.62 -16.06
C ASP A 107 -5.10 -9.16 -15.60
N TYR A 108 -6.18 -8.61 -15.01
CA TYR A 108 -6.18 -7.30 -14.38
C TYR A 108 -5.11 -7.18 -13.28
N LEU A 109 -5.01 -8.17 -12.39
CA LEU A 109 -3.97 -8.19 -11.34
C LEU A 109 -2.55 -8.12 -11.94
N LYS A 110 -2.29 -8.87 -13.02
CA LYS A 110 -0.97 -8.87 -13.69
C LYS A 110 -0.68 -7.51 -14.32
N GLU A 111 -1.66 -6.92 -14.98
CA GLU A 111 -1.55 -5.59 -15.61
C GLU A 111 -1.27 -4.52 -14.55
N PHE A 112 -2.06 -4.48 -13.49
CA PHE A 112 -1.87 -3.56 -12.37
C PHE A 112 -0.47 -3.67 -11.75
N LEU A 113 0.00 -4.90 -11.47
CA LEU A 113 1.35 -5.10 -10.93
C LEU A 113 2.44 -4.69 -11.93
N SER A 114 2.21 -4.85 -13.22
CA SER A 114 3.15 -4.39 -14.26
C SER A 114 3.24 -2.86 -14.29
N GLU A 115 2.13 -2.16 -14.15
CA GLU A 115 2.09 -0.69 -14.01
C GLU A 115 2.83 -0.21 -12.76
N CYS A 116 2.85 -1.03 -11.70
CA CYS A 116 3.62 -0.80 -10.47
C CYS A 116 5.10 -1.22 -10.57
N ASN A 117 5.73 -1.18 -11.75
CA ASN A 117 7.13 -1.56 -11.99
C ASN A 117 7.48 -2.99 -11.55
N THR A 118 6.53 -3.91 -11.58
CA THR A 118 6.75 -5.32 -11.21
C THR A 118 6.95 -6.18 -12.46
N THR A 119 8.01 -6.96 -12.49
CA THR A 119 8.24 -7.94 -13.56
C THR A 119 7.68 -9.30 -13.16
N CYS A 120 7.06 -10.00 -14.12
CA CYS A 120 6.46 -11.32 -13.88
C CYS A 120 7.16 -12.40 -14.70
N THR A 121 7.44 -13.53 -14.07
CA THR A 121 7.86 -14.77 -14.74
C THR A 121 6.92 -15.90 -14.35
N THR A 122 6.70 -16.84 -15.28
CA THR A 122 5.73 -17.93 -15.10
C THR A 122 6.41 -19.28 -15.15
N ARG A 123 5.96 -20.20 -14.30
CA ARG A 123 6.40 -21.60 -14.27
C ARG A 123 5.20 -22.53 -14.09
N THR A 124 5.07 -23.54 -14.94
CA THR A 124 4.08 -24.61 -14.75
C THR A 124 4.42 -25.45 -13.52
N VAL A 125 3.42 -25.72 -12.70
CA VAL A 125 3.49 -26.62 -11.53
C VAL A 125 2.44 -27.73 -11.70
N SER A 126 2.51 -28.77 -10.86
CA SER A 126 1.67 -29.98 -11.02
C SER A 126 0.17 -29.71 -11.11
N ASN A 127 -0.35 -28.68 -10.41
CA ASN A 127 -1.78 -28.40 -10.32
C ASN A 127 -2.12 -26.95 -10.77
N GLY A 128 -1.30 -26.35 -11.64
CA GLY A 128 -1.56 -24.98 -12.10
C GLY A 128 -0.32 -24.28 -12.63
N CYS A 129 -0.30 -22.97 -12.48
CA CYS A 129 0.81 -22.11 -12.85
C CYS A 129 1.26 -21.26 -11.67
N MET A 130 2.56 -21.19 -11.44
CA MET A 130 3.17 -20.28 -10.46
C MET A 130 3.72 -19.06 -11.20
N TYR A 131 3.33 -17.91 -10.74
CA TYR A 131 3.77 -16.60 -11.19
C TYR A 131 4.69 -16.00 -10.14
N SER A 132 5.87 -15.55 -10.56
CA SER A 132 6.85 -14.91 -9.68
C SER A 132 6.92 -13.45 -10.05
N PHE A 133 6.40 -12.61 -9.18
CA PHE A 133 6.41 -11.16 -9.32
C PHE A 133 7.61 -10.59 -8.58
N CYS A 134 8.48 -9.87 -9.30
CA CYS A 134 9.65 -9.20 -8.75
C CYS A 134 9.43 -7.70 -8.82
N GLY A 135 9.30 -7.06 -7.69
CA GLY A 135 9.13 -5.62 -7.54
C GLY A 135 10.40 -4.83 -7.87
N GLU A 136 10.26 -3.53 -7.91
CA GLU A 136 11.33 -2.59 -8.28
C GLU A 136 12.58 -2.72 -7.40
N TYR A 137 12.38 -2.97 -6.11
CA TYR A 137 13.47 -3.15 -5.13
C TYR A 137 13.86 -4.62 -4.95
N GLY A 138 13.43 -5.51 -5.86
CA GLY A 138 13.78 -6.94 -5.87
C GLY A 138 13.05 -7.77 -4.82
N GLU A 139 11.97 -7.27 -4.23
CA GLU A 139 11.07 -8.06 -3.40
C GLU A 139 10.26 -9.03 -4.25
N MET A 140 10.05 -10.22 -3.69
CA MET A 140 9.39 -11.30 -4.41
C MET A 140 8.02 -11.62 -3.83
N LEU A 141 7.01 -11.68 -4.71
CA LEU A 141 5.69 -12.21 -4.43
C LEU A 141 5.44 -13.39 -5.38
N TYR A 142 5.04 -14.52 -4.85
CA TYR A 142 4.69 -15.70 -5.63
C TYR A 142 3.18 -15.88 -5.58
N ALA A 143 2.56 -16.04 -6.73
CA ALA A 143 1.14 -16.39 -6.86
C ALA A 143 1.00 -17.72 -7.59
N THR A 144 0.43 -18.73 -6.95
CA THR A 144 0.10 -19.99 -7.60
C THR A 144 -1.38 -20.02 -7.92
N ARG A 145 -1.72 -19.94 -9.21
CA ARG A 145 -3.07 -20.14 -9.70
C ARG A 145 -3.28 -21.60 -10.04
N TYR A 146 -4.22 -22.22 -9.33
CA TYR A 146 -4.54 -23.63 -9.50
C TYR A 146 -5.54 -23.86 -10.63
N THR A 147 -5.57 -25.08 -11.14
CA THR A 147 -6.51 -25.50 -12.23
C THR A 147 -7.99 -25.40 -11.84
N ASN A 148 -8.32 -25.40 -10.55
CA ASN A 148 -9.66 -25.19 -10.04
C ASN A 148 -10.05 -23.71 -9.84
N GLY A 149 -9.21 -22.79 -10.32
CA GLY A 149 -9.42 -21.34 -10.19
C GLY A 149 -8.95 -20.73 -8.88
N ALA A 150 -8.58 -21.52 -7.88
CA ALA A 150 -8.05 -20.98 -6.62
C ALA A 150 -6.68 -20.31 -6.83
N ILE A 151 -6.35 -19.35 -5.97
CA ILE A 151 -5.06 -18.66 -6.00
C ILE A 151 -4.45 -18.56 -4.60
N LEU A 152 -3.15 -18.81 -4.53
CA LEU A 152 -2.34 -18.77 -3.31
C LEU A 152 -1.21 -17.78 -3.50
N PHE A 153 -1.17 -16.75 -2.65
CA PHE A 153 -0.05 -15.81 -2.59
C PHE A 153 0.90 -16.16 -1.45
N GLN A 154 2.19 -16.14 -1.76
CA GLN A 154 3.28 -16.43 -0.83
C GLN A 154 4.34 -15.34 -0.94
N GLY A 155 4.73 -14.77 0.17
CA GLY A 155 5.72 -13.68 0.22
C GLY A 155 5.61 -12.93 1.54
N HIS A 156 6.56 -12.04 1.78
CA HIS A 156 6.49 -11.15 2.92
C HIS A 156 5.70 -9.88 2.57
N PRO A 157 5.09 -9.22 3.57
CA PRO A 157 4.51 -7.89 3.38
C PRO A 157 5.57 -6.94 2.81
N SER A 158 5.34 -6.49 1.59
CA SER A 158 6.25 -5.65 0.82
C SER A 158 5.44 -4.68 -0.04
N ILE A 159 6.08 -3.76 -0.75
CA ILE A 159 5.40 -2.90 -1.71
C ILE A 159 4.66 -3.75 -2.76
N THR A 160 5.33 -4.75 -3.33
CA THR A 160 4.70 -5.65 -4.32
C THR A 160 3.50 -6.42 -3.74
N PHE A 161 3.58 -6.88 -2.48
CA PHE A 161 2.46 -7.51 -1.80
C PHE A 161 1.29 -6.53 -1.61
N ASN A 162 1.57 -5.30 -1.15
CA ASN A 162 0.52 -4.29 -0.94
C ASN A 162 -0.14 -3.87 -2.25
N ASN A 163 0.63 -3.72 -3.34
CA ASN A 163 0.08 -3.47 -4.66
C ASN A 163 -0.84 -4.61 -5.12
N ALA A 164 -0.46 -5.87 -4.84
CA ALA A 164 -1.35 -7.00 -5.11
C ALA A 164 -2.64 -6.93 -4.28
N ILE A 165 -2.56 -6.57 -2.99
CA ILE A 165 -3.77 -6.37 -2.15
C ILE A 165 -4.65 -5.26 -2.71
N THR A 166 -4.07 -4.17 -3.20
CA THR A 166 -4.82 -3.07 -3.84
C THR A 166 -5.63 -3.59 -5.03
N ALA A 167 -4.98 -4.29 -5.96
CA ALA A 167 -5.67 -4.87 -7.10
C ALA A 167 -6.72 -5.92 -6.71
N LEU A 168 -6.41 -6.76 -5.72
CA LEU A 168 -7.35 -7.76 -5.21
C LEU A 168 -8.57 -7.13 -4.52
N ALA A 169 -8.41 -5.96 -3.89
CA ALA A 169 -9.50 -5.21 -3.29
C ALA A 169 -10.49 -4.63 -4.34
N ASP A 170 -10.04 -4.42 -5.58
CA ASP A 170 -10.92 -4.07 -6.71
C ASP A 170 -11.62 -5.28 -7.31
N ILE A 171 -11.05 -6.49 -7.15
CA ILE A 171 -11.55 -7.75 -7.70
C ILE A 171 -12.55 -8.41 -6.76
N PHE A 172 -12.20 -8.51 -5.47
CA PHE A 172 -12.98 -9.25 -4.49
C PHE A 172 -13.84 -8.35 -3.60
N PRO A 173 -14.97 -8.89 -3.10
CA PRO A 173 -15.73 -8.26 -2.03
C PRO A 173 -14.84 -8.00 -0.79
N SER A 174 -15.13 -6.92 -0.07
CA SER A 174 -14.30 -6.48 1.06
C SER A 174 -14.23 -7.47 2.21
N ASP A 175 -15.30 -8.24 2.44
CA ASP A 175 -15.34 -9.32 3.44
C ASP A 175 -14.39 -10.47 3.07
N VAL A 176 -14.27 -10.80 1.78
CA VAL A 176 -13.32 -11.80 1.28
C VAL A 176 -11.88 -11.34 1.50
N ILE A 177 -11.58 -10.08 1.18
CA ILE A 177 -10.26 -9.48 1.45
C ILE A 177 -9.96 -9.46 2.95
N LEU A 178 -10.95 -9.07 3.77
CA LEU A 178 -10.80 -9.06 5.22
C LEU A 178 -10.43 -10.44 5.76
N VAL A 179 -11.18 -11.48 5.41
CA VAL A 179 -10.90 -12.86 5.83
C VAL A 179 -9.52 -13.31 5.37
N GLY A 180 -9.14 -12.97 4.13
CA GLY A 180 -7.82 -13.27 3.59
C GLY A 180 -6.71 -12.61 4.41
N LEU A 181 -6.80 -11.30 4.65
CA LEU A 181 -5.78 -10.53 5.38
C LEU A 181 -5.70 -10.92 6.86
N THR A 182 -6.83 -11.17 7.52
CA THR A 182 -6.82 -11.63 8.91
C THR A 182 -6.18 -12.99 9.06
N THR A 183 -6.47 -13.91 8.15
CA THR A 183 -5.80 -15.22 8.10
C THR A 183 -4.30 -15.05 7.83
N TYR A 184 -3.94 -14.18 6.89
CA TYR A 184 -2.55 -13.88 6.55
C TYR A 184 -1.76 -13.31 7.74
N TYR A 185 -2.32 -12.31 8.44
CA TYR A 185 -1.70 -11.68 9.62
C TYR A 185 -1.98 -12.41 10.93
N LYS A 186 -2.65 -13.59 10.91
CA LYS A 186 -3.03 -14.37 12.11
C LYS A 186 -3.83 -13.55 13.13
N LEU A 187 -4.76 -12.70 12.64
CA LEU A 187 -5.59 -11.86 13.49
C LEU A 187 -6.89 -12.58 13.86
N GLU A 188 -7.26 -12.50 15.13
CA GLU A 188 -8.54 -13.01 15.62
C GLU A 188 -9.44 -11.83 16.01
N TYR A 189 -10.64 -11.73 15.38
CA TYR A 189 -11.68 -10.80 15.79
C TYR A 189 -13.06 -11.30 15.40
N LYS A 190 -14.07 -10.79 16.11
CA LYS A 190 -15.48 -11.01 15.79
C LYS A 190 -16.02 -9.79 15.05
N ARG A 191 -16.89 -10.03 14.07
CA ARG A 191 -17.54 -8.96 13.29
C ARG A 191 -18.23 -7.94 14.19
N ASP A 192 -19.00 -8.43 15.18
CA ASP A 192 -19.77 -7.57 16.08
C ASP A 192 -18.88 -6.63 16.92
N ASP A 193 -17.67 -7.07 17.26
CA ASP A 193 -16.70 -6.24 17.97
C ASP A 193 -16.17 -5.11 17.08
N LEU A 194 -15.96 -5.37 15.79
CA LEU A 194 -15.53 -4.37 14.82
C LEU A 194 -16.63 -3.38 14.49
N GLU A 195 -17.87 -3.85 14.36
CA GLU A 195 -19.04 -3.01 14.13
C GLU A 195 -19.27 -2.07 15.32
N SER A 196 -19.16 -2.59 16.53
CA SER A 196 -19.24 -1.80 17.77
C SER A 196 -18.13 -0.73 17.81
N GLU A 197 -16.90 -1.07 17.41
CA GLU A 197 -15.81 -0.11 17.36
C GLU A 197 -16.02 0.97 16.29
N LEU A 198 -16.50 0.60 15.10
CA LEU A 198 -16.87 1.54 14.05
C LEU A 198 -17.89 2.56 14.58
N TYR A 199 -18.95 2.10 15.23
CA TYR A 199 -19.99 2.98 15.77
C TYR A 199 -19.55 3.78 16.99
N ASN A 200 -18.54 3.32 17.74
CA ASN A 200 -17.93 4.13 18.80
C ASN A 200 -17.14 5.30 18.20
N VAL A 201 -16.47 5.09 17.07
CA VAL A 201 -15.71 6.15 16.37
C VAL A 201 -16.64 7.04 15.54
N CYS A 202 -17.67 6.46 14.95
CA CYS A 202 -18.62 7.14 14.05
C CYS A 202 -20.07 6.97 14.56
N PRO A 203 -20.44 7.56 15.71
CA PRO A 203 -21.77 7.38 16.30
C PRO A 203 -22.91 7.90 15.44
N ASN A 204 -22.65 8.91 14.59
CA ASN A 204 -23.66 9.49 13.71
C ASN A 204 -24.09 8.55 12.57
N LEU A 205 -23.34 7.50 12.30
CA LEU A 205 -23.64 6.54 11.23
C LEU A 205 -24.67 5.48 11.64
N VAL A 206 -24.99 5.34 12.93
CA VAL A 206 -25.92 4.31 13.42
C VAL A 206 -27.26 4.46 12.74
N GLY A 207 -27.69 3.44 12.02
CA GLY A 207 -28.97 3.43 11.28
C GLY A 207 -29.05 4.37 10.07
N LYS A 208 -27.94 5.01 9.68
CA LYS A 208 -27.90 5.96 8.54
C LYS A 208 -27.29 5.37 7.28
N ILE A 209 -26.46 4.36 7.40
CA ILE A 209 -25.82 3.67 6.28
C ILE A 209 -26.24 2.21 6.24
N SER A 210 -26.19 1.60 5.05
CA SER A 210 -26.56 0.19 4.89
C SER A 210 -25.52 -0.75 5.50
N ASN A 211 -25.96 -1.95 5.90
CA ASN A 211 -25.06 -2.99 6.39
C ASN A 211 -23.97 -3.36 5.37
N ASP A 212 -24.25 -3.25 4.07
CA ASP A 212 -23.26 -3.50 3.02
C ASP A 212 -22.10 -2.51 3.10
N ILE A 213 -22.39 -1.21 3.31
CA ILE A 213 -21.37 -0.18 3.49
C ILE A 213 -20.60 -0.40 4.79
N VAL A 214 -21.30 -0.74 5.88
CA VAL A 214 -20.66 -1.13 7.15
C VAL A 214 -19.67 -2.26 6.91
N ASN A 215 -20.10 -3.36 6.28
CA ASN A 215 -19.25 -4.50 5.97
C ASN A 215 -18.02 -4.14 5.14
N VAL A 216 -18.17 -3.20 4.20
CA VAL A 216 -17.04 -2.69 3.40
C VAL A 216 -16.02 -1.93 4.27
N MET A 217 -16.43 -1.24 5.33
CA MET A 217 -15.55 -0.43 6.18
C MET A 217 -14.83 -1.25 7.27
N LEU A 218 -15.42 -2.34 7.75
CA LEU A 218 -14.89 -3.15 8.87
C LEU A 218 -13.44 -3.63 8.69
N PRO A 219 -12.93 -3.96 7.48
CA PRO A 219 -11.54 -4.36 7.30
C PRO A 219 -10.52 -3.35 7.85
N SER A 220 -10.72 -2.06 7.57
CA SER A 220 -9.83 -1.01 8.09
C SER A 220 -9.86 -0.93 9.63
N ILE A 221 -11.04 -1.12 10.23
CA ILE A 221 -11.21 -1.14 11.68
C ILE A 221 -10.48 -2.35 12.29
N GLY A 222 -10.60 -3.53 11.68
CA GLY A 222 -9.93 -4.74 12.14
C GLY A 222 -8.42 -4.65 12.04
N LEU A 223 -7.91 -4.19 10.92
CA LEU A 223 -6.47 -4.03 10.68
C LEU A 223 -5.85 -2.97 11.59
N ARG A 224 -6.60 -1.92 11.98
CA ARG A 224 -6.16 -0.92 12.96
C ARG A 224 -5.80 -1.53 14.32
N ARG A 225 -6.50 -2.59 14.78
CA ARG A 225 -6.24 -3.25 16.07
C ARG A 225 -4.89 -3.94 16.13
N ALA A 226 -4.40 -4.40 15.00
CA ALA A 226 -3.19 -5.19 14.92
C ALA A 226 -2.29 -4.72 13.76
N ILE A 227 -1.98 -3.41 13.77
CA ILE A 227 -1.08 -2.83 12.77
C ILE A 227 0.30 -3.48 12.91
N PRO A 228 0.74 -4.27 11.94
CA PRO A 228 2.06 -4.85 11.96
C PRO A 228 3.10 -3.73 12.03
N LYS A 229 4.10 -3.88 12.89
CA LYS A 229 5.20 -2.90 12.96
C LYS A 229 6.16 -3.16 11.81
N GLY A 230 6.66 -2.08 11.20
CA GLY A 230 7.77 -2.19 10.29
C GLY A 230 7.41 -2.66 8.88
N LEU A 231 6.18 -2.45 8.42
CA LEU A 231 5.87 -2.55 7.00
C LEU A 231 6.46 -1.37 6.23
N THR A 232 6.75 -1.59 4.97
CA THR A 232 7.23 -0.53 4.07
C THR A 232 6.13 0.44 3.72
N ASP A 233 4.89 -0.04 3.62
CA ASP A 233 3.72 0.72 3.22
C ASP A 233 2.51 0.25 4.03
N TYR A 234 1.75 1.21 4.52
CA TYR A 234 0.56 1.01 5.34
C TYR A 234 -0.74 1.47 4.66
N SER A 235 -0.69 1.83 3.38
CA SER A 235 -1.85 2.34 2.62
C SER A 235 -3.05 1.37 2.63
N TYR A 236 -2.80 0.06 2.75
CA TYR A 236 -3.84 -0.97 2.87
C TYR A 236 -4.81 -0.76 4.05
N LEU A 237 -4.40 -0.03 5.10
CA LEU A 237 -5.27 0.31 6.22
C LEU A 237 -6.45 1.20 5.81
N CYS A 238 -6.29 1.99 4.75
CA CYS A 238 -7.26 2.97 4.31
C CYS A 238 -8.22 2.44 3.24
N PHE A 239 -7.87 1.34 2.55
CA PHE A 239 -8.60 0.90 1.36
C PHE A 239 -10.08 0.67 1.61
N SER A 240 -10.44 -0.07 2.65
CA SER A 240 -11.83 -0.44 2.87
C SER A 240 -12.68 0.74 3.35
N VAL A 241 -12.13 1.65 4.14
CA VAL A 241 -12.87 2.85 4.56
C VAL A 241 -13.08 3.83 3.40
N LEU A 242 -12.12 3.97 2.50
CA LEU A 242 -12.27 4.79 1.29
C LEU A 242 -13.28 4.19 0.31
N ARG A 243 -13.35 2.85 0.19
CA ARG A 243 -14.43 2.19 -0.56
C ARG A 243 -15.80 2.39 0.09
N GLY A 244 -15.86 2.36 1.42
CA GLY A 244 -17.07 2.70 2.17
C GLY A 244 -17.52 4.13 1.90
N LEU A 245 -16.58 5.08 1.90
CA LEU A 245 -16.82 6.48 1.55
C LEU A 245 -17.38 6.61 0.11
N GLU A 246 -16.78 5.91 -0.86
CA GLU A 246 -17.32 5.86 -2.24
C GLU A 246 -18.74 5.29 -2.27
N GLY A 247 -19.00 4.22 -1.51
CA GLY A 247 -20.33 3.61 -1.37
C GLY A 247 -21.37 4.57 -0.79
N ILE A 248 -20.98 5.35 0.22
CA ILE A 248 -21.84 6.41 0.82
C ILE A 248 -22.23 7.44 -0.23
N ILE A 249 -21.27 7.98 -0.97
CA ILE A 249 -21.53 8.98 -2.01
C ILE A 249 -22.46 8.39 -3.09
N LYS A 250 -22.21 7.16 -3.54
CA LYS A 250 -23.08 6.48 -4.52
C LYS A 250 -24.50 6.31 -3.99
N THR A 251 -24.67 6.00 -2.70
CA THR A 251 -25.98 5.86 -2.07
C THR A 251 -26.73 7.18 -2.03
N ILE A 252 -26.08 8.29 -1.71
CA ILE A 252 -26.69 9.62 -1.75
C ILE A 252 -27.29 9.93 -3.13
N PHE A 253 -26.55 9.66 -4.20
CA PHE A 253 -27.06 9.86 -5.57
C PHE A 253 -28.17 8.86 -5.94
N LYS A 254 -28.05 7.61 -5.53
CA LYS A 254 -29.07 6.58 -5.76
C LYS A 254 -30.40 6.97 -5.09
N ASP A 255 -30.36 7.49 -3.87
CA ASP A 255 -31.57 7.93 -3.13
C ASP A 255 -32.23 9.13 -3.81
N LYS A 256 -31.49 9.88 -4.63
CA LYS A 256 -32.01 10.96 -5.49
C LYS A 256 -32.42 10.48 -6.90
N GLY A 257 -32.53 9.17 -7.11
CA GLY A 257 -32.99 8.59 -8.37
C GLY A 257 -31.93 8.50 -9.47
N VAL A 258 -30.64 8.75 -9.16
CA VAL A 258 -29.56 8.61 -10.14
C VAL A 258 -29.13 7.16 -10.23
N THR A 259 -29.22 6.56 -11.43
CA THR A 259 -28.74 5.20 -11.65
C THR A 259 -27.24 5.19 -11.87
N LEU A 260 -26.51 4.54 -10.96
CA LEU A 260 -25.07 4.35 -11.05
C LEU A 260 -24.77 2.86 -11.28
N SER A 261 -23.94 2.54 -12.27
CA SER A 261 -23.39 1.19 -12.40
C SER A 261 -22.24 0.99 -11.43
N ALA A 262 -21.87 -0.26 -11.15
CA ALA A 262 -20.74 -0.59 -10.29
C ALA A 262 -19.42 0.00 -10.83
N LYS A 263 -19.30 0.17 -12.16
CA LYS A 263 -18.14 0.76 -12.86
C LYS A 263 -18.28 2.26 -13.12
N SER A 264 -19.38 2.91 -12.67
CA SER A 264 -19.62 4.34 -12.92
C SER A 264 -18.62 5.19 -12.14
N SER A 265 -17.88 6.01 -12.86
CA SER A 265 -17.17 7.14 -12.26
C SER A 265 -18.18 8.22 -11.85
N PHE A 266 -17.77 9.12 -10.97
CA PHE A 266 -18.58 10.30 -10.61
C PHE A 266 -18.58 11.41 -11.68
N ARG A 267 -18.00 11.13 -12.86
CA ARG A 267 -17.95 12.08 -13.98
C ARG A 267 -19.35 12.50 -14.41
N GLY A 268 -19.57 13.81 -14.49
CA GLY A 268 -20.89 14.37 -14.80
C GLY A 268 -21.86 14.43 -13.61
N LEU A 269 -21.42 14.02 -12.41
CA LEU A 269 -22.17 14.17 -11.17
C LEU A 269 -21.46 15.14 -10.22
N LEU A 270 -20.15 14.97 -10.11
CA LEU A 270 -19.27 15.74 -9.24
C LEU A 270 -18.02 16.14 -10.02
N MET A 271 -17.55 17.34 -9.74
CA MET A 271 -16.28 17.90 -10.24
C MET A 271 -15.31 18.06 -9.09
N TYR A 272 -14.03 17.91 -9.35
CA TYR A 272 -12.97 18.15 -8.38
C TYR A 272 -11.93 19.08 -8.97
N ASP A 273 -11.56 20.10 -8.21
CA ASP A 273 -10.49 21.05 -8.54
C ASP A 273 -9.23 20.64 -7.76
N ASP A 274 -8.24 20.09 -8.46
CA ASP A 274 -6.99 19.61 -7.87
C ASP A 274 -6.14 20.74 -7.25
N VAL A 275 -6.28 21.97 -7.77
CA VAL A 275 -5.51 23.13 -7.27
C VAL A 275 -6.14 23.68 -6.01
N ALA A 276 -7.46 23.92 -6.03
CA ALA A 276 -8.20 24.42 -4.87
C ALA A 276 -8.50 23.31 -3.84
N ARG A 277 -8.36 22.03 -4.23
CA ARG A 277 -8.68 20.84 -3.42
C ARG A 277 -10.12 20.82 -2.93
N VAL A 278 -11.05 21.30 -3.76
CA VAL A 278 -12.47 21.33 -3.45
C VAL A 278 -13.27 20.56 -4.50
N ALA A 279 -14.36 19.96 -4.06
CA ALA A 279 -15.33 19.36 -4.97
C ALA A 279 -16.58 20.23 -5.09
N SER A 280 -17.30 20.06 -6.19
CA SER A 280 -18.58 20.67 -6.42
C SER A 280 -19.53 19.72 -7.15
N VAL A 281 -20.82 19.80 -6.84
CA VAL A 281 -21.85 19.10 -7.61
C VAL A 281 -21.93 19.73 -8.99
N ASP A 282 -21.93 18.89 -10.05
CA ASP A 282 -22.11 19.35 -11.42
C ASP A 282 -23.38 20.17 -11.56
N SER A 283 -23.31 21.23 -12.33
CA SER A 283 -24.44 22.17 -12.50
C SER A 283 -25.74 21.50 -13.01
N SER A 284 -25.61 20.44 -13.82
CA SER A 284 -26.73 19.62 -14.30
C SER A 284 -27.41 18.81 -13.20
N MET A 285 -26.71 18.55 -12.10
CA MET A 285 -27.16 17.74 -10.95
C MET A 285 -27.58 18.65 -9.76
N ALA A 286 -27.34 19.94 -9.83
CA ALA A 286 -27.62 20.88 -8.73
C ALA A 286 -29.08 20.87 -8.27
N CYS A 287 -30.02 20.60 -9.18
CA CYS A 287 -31.46 20.53 -8.86
C CYS A 287 -31.84 19.33 -7.96
N LEU A 288 -30.96 18.33 -7.83
CA LEU A 288 -31.18 17.19 -6.95
C LEU A 288 -30.94 17.53 -5.47
N PHE A 289 -30.25 18.61 -5.18
CA PHE A 289 -29.90 19.07 -3.85
C PHE A 289 -30.65 20.36 -3.50
N SER A 290 -31.85 20.21 -2.95
CA SER A 290 -32.65 21.35 -2.47
C SER A 290 -32.12 21.92 -1.15
N ASP A 291 -31.44 21.10 -0.35
CA ASP A 291 -30.79 21.45 0.91
C ASP A 291 -29.31 21.76 0.66
N ALA A 292 -28.90 22.99 1.00
CA ALA A 292 -27.51 23.42 0.88
C ALA A 292 -26.56 22.62 1.79
N ALA A 293 -27.02 22.16 2.96
CA ALA A 293 -26.24 21.36 3.88
C ALA A 293 -25.97 19.96 3.31
N GLU A 294 -26.97 19.37 2.64
CA GLU A 294 -26.79 18.08 1.97
C GLU A 294 -25.84 18.16 0.78
N LYS A 295 -25.92 19.26 0.03
CA LYS A 295 -24.99 19.54 -1.07
C LYS A 295 -23.55 19.67 -0.55
N ASP A 296 -23.33 20.51 0.45
CA ASP A 296 -22.01 20.72 1.09
C ASP A 296 -21.45 19.39 1.64
N ARG A 297 -22.30 18.56 2.23
CA ARG A 297 -21.94 17.23 2.71
C ARG A 297 -21.35 16.35 1.60
N VAL A 298 -22.06 16.19 0.47
CA VAL A 298 -21.59 15.33 -0.62
C VAL A 298 -20.31 15.88 -1.27
N GLU A 299 -20.21 17.20 -1.37
CA GLU A 299 -19.02 17.88 -1.91
C GLU A 299 -17.81 17.64 -1.01
N LYS A 300 -17.93 17.73 0.31
CA LYS A 300 -16.85 17.41 1.27
C LYS A 300 -16.43 15.95 1.22
N LEU A 301 -17.40 15.02 1.19
CA LEU A 301 -17.10 13.58 1.09
C LEU A 301 -16.35 13.27 -0.22
N TYR A 302 -16.74 13.87 -1.32
CA TYR A 302 -16.10 13.64 -2.61
C TYR A 302 -14.73 14.32 -2.71
N ALA A 303 -14.55 15.50 -2.13
CA ALA A 303 -13.24 16.14 -2.06
C ALA A 303 -12.23 15.26 -1.33
N LEU A 304 -12.61 14.72 -0.17
CA LEU A 304 -11.77 13.79 0.57
C LEU A 304 -11.47 12.51 -0.23
N LEU A 305 -12.48 11.92 -0.87
CA LEU A 305 -12.30 10.74 -1.71
C LEU A 305 -11.27 11.00 -2.82
N CYS A 306 -11.38 12.13 -3.53
CA CYS A 306 -10.43 12.48 -4.59
C CYS A 306 -9.02 12.72 -4.04
N GLN A 307 -8.90 13.48 -2.95
CA GLN A 307 -7.60 13.75 -2.31
C GLN A 307 -6.87 12.47 -1.90
N GLN A 308 -7.59 11.52 -1.29
CA GLN A 308 -6.97 10.29 -0.78
C GLN A 308 -6.87 9.20 -1.85
N ARG A 309 -7.89 9.08 -2.74
CA ARG A 309 -7.89 8.04 -3.76
C ARG A 309 -6.75 8.19 -4.76
N HIS A 310 -6.52 9.40 -5.29
CA HIS A 310 -5.40 9.64 -6.21
C HIS A 310 -4.04 9.37 -5.56
N ARG A 311 -3.92 9.60 -4.27
CA ARG A 311 -2.69 9.37 -3.52
C ARG A 311 -2.46 7.88 -3.23
N ILE A 312 -3.50 7.12 -2.92
CA ILE A 312 -3.40 5.76 -2.35
C ILE A 312 -3.61 4.67 -3.40
N PHE A 313 -4.51 4.90 -4.39
CA PHE A 313 -4.90 3.87 -5.36
C PHE A 313 -4.23 4.03 -6.73
N HIS A 314 -3.62 5.16 -7.03
CA HIS A 314 -2.92 5.36 -8.29
C HIS A 314 -1.42 5.41 -8.03
N TYR A 315 -0.72 4.40 -8.53
CA TYR A 315 0.73 4.43 -8.57
C TYR A 315 1.17 5.49 -9.58
N ASP A 316 1.79 6.56 -9.10
CA ASP A 316 2.51 7.50 -9.94
C ASP A 316 4.00 7.12 -9.92
N PRO A 317 4.57 6.65 -11.05
CA PRO A 317 5.98 6.27 -11.09
C PRO A 317 6.94 7.42 -10.79
N LEU A 318 6.47 8.67 -10.91
CA LEU A 318 7.28 9.85 -10.59
C LEU A 318 7.23 10.22 -9.09
N THR A 319 6.11 9.85 -8.41
CA THR A 319 5.90 10.14 -6.99
C THR A 319 5.13 8.99 -6.33
N PRO A 320 5.76 7.79 -6.17
CA PRO A 320 5.09 6.70 -5.50
C PRO A 320 4.78 7.10 -4.06
N LEU A 321 3.50 7.16 -3.72
CA LEU A 321 3.11 7.44 -2.34
C LEU A 321 3.18 6.15 -1.54
N ILE A 322 4.15 6.10 -0.66
CA ILE A 322 4.26 5.09 0.38
C ILE A 322 3.81 5.77 1.67
N LEU A 323 2.73 5.28 2.26
CA LEU A 323 2.29 5.78 3.56
C LEU A 323 3.08 5.09 4.66
N ASP A 324 3.70 5.87 5.53
CA ASP A 324 4.17 5.32 6.78
C ASP A 324 2.98 5.00 7.71
N LYS A 325 3.28 4.43 8.86
CA LYS A 325 2.24 3.99 9.79
C LYS A 325 1.36 5.13 10.29
N ASP A 326 1.98 6.23 10.66
CA ASP A 326 1.28 7.35 11.31
C ASP A 326 0.46 8.11 10.25
N ASP A 327 1.01 8.35 9.06
CA ASP A 327 0.28 8.92 7.92
C ASP A 327 -0.94 8.07 7.54
N ALA A 328 -0.82 6.73 7.52
CA ALA A 328 -1.95 5.86 7.19
C ALA A 328 -3.05 5.88 8.27
N ILE A 329 -2.66 5.97 9.54
CA ILE A 329 -3.60 6.14 10.65
C ILE A 329 -4.31 7.49 10.54
N ASP A 330 -3.59 8.56 10.25
CA ASP A 330 -4.16 9.91 10.11
C ASP A 330 -5.18 9.93 8.95
N VAL A 331 -4.87 9.35 7.80
CA VAL A 331 -5.81 9.22 6.68
C VAL A 331 -7.05 8.42 7.07
N LEU A 332 -6.88 7.31 7.78
CA LEU A 332 -7.99 6.48 8.25
C LEU A 332 -8.88 7.27 9.21
N GLU A 333 -8.30 7.95 10.20
CA GLU A 333 -9.04 8.74 11.20
C GLU A 333 -9.71 9.97 10.60
N GLU A 334 -9.04 10.70 9.72
CA GLU A 334 -9.63 11.81 8.96
C GLU A 334 -10.83 11.34 8.14
N THR A 335 -10.71 10.20 7.47
CA THR A 335 -11.79 9.64 6.66
C THR A 335 -13.00 9.26 7.52
N LEU A 336 -12.78 8.55 8.62
CA LEU A 336 -13.85 8.18 9.56
C LEU A 336 -14.52 9.41 10.17
N LYS A 337 -13.73 10.40 10.59
CA LYS A 337 -14.23 11.66 11.13
C LYS A 337 -15.08 12.42 10.10
N THR A 338 -14.58 12.57 8.88
CA THR A 338 -15.32 13.29 7.82
C THR A 338 -16.63 12.58 7.47
N ILE A 339 -16.64 11.25 7.44
CA ILE A 339 -17.86 10.47 7.25
C ILE A 339 -18.81 10.69 8.43
N ASN A 340 -18.33 10.63 9.67
CA ASN A 340 -19.16 10.85 10.85
C ASN A 340 -19.77 12.27 10.90
N ASP A 341 -18.96 13.28 10.58
CA ASP A 341 -19.37 14.68 10.58
C ASP A 341 -20.37 15.01 9.44
N ALA A 342 -20.45 14.15 8.44
CA ALA A 342 -21.40 14.26 7.33
C ALA A 342 -22.81 13.79 7.68
N TYR A 343 -23.04 13.13 8.82
CA TYR A 343 -24.31 12.58 9.29
C TYR A 343 -24.69 13.11 10.66
#